data_bd96a95d963a214c3a3002ea7459e166
#
_entry.id   bd96a95d963a214c3a3002ea7459e166
#
_cell.length_a   1.000
_cell.length_b   1.000
_cell.length_c   1.000
_cell.angle_alpha   90.00
_cell.angle_beta   90.00
_cell.angle_gamma   90.00
#
_symmetry.space_group_name_H-M   'P 1'
#
loop_
_entity.id
_entity.type
_entity.pdbx_description
1 polymer ?
#
loop_
_entity_poly.entity_id
_entity_poly.type
_entity_poly.pdbx_seq_one_letter_code
_entity_poly.pdbx_strand_id
1 'polypeptide(L)'
;MICFDDVSKVYAHGATAVDRLTLEVPNGMLTVFVGPSGCGKTTALRMINRMVDPTSGTITVDGTDVSTVNAVKLRLGIGYVIQNAGLMPHQRVIDNVATVPVLKGQPRRAARKAGYEVLERVGLDPKVATRYPAQLSGGEQQRVGVARALA
;
A
#
# COMPACT_ATOMS: atom_id res chain seq x y z
N MET A 1 -8.75 11.91 0.30
CA MET A 1 -8.16 12.74 -0.78
C MET A 1 -6.66 12.78 -0.59
N ILE A 2 -5.87 12.63 -1.69
CA ILE A 2 -4.41 12.78 -1.63
C ILE A 2 -4.04 13.97 -2.50
N CYS A 3 -3.22 14.89 -1.96
CA CYS A 3 -2.75 16.04 -2.72
C CYS A 3 -1.22 16.10 -2.69
N PHE A 4 -0.64 16.41 -3.83
CA PHE A 4 0.76 16.80 -4.00
C PHE A 4 0.77 18.29 -4.34
N ASP A 5 1.57 19.06 -3.64
CA ASP A 5 1.73 20.50 -3.87
C ASP A 5 3.21 20.82 -4.08
N ASP A 6 3.56 21.13 -5.32
CA ASP A 6 4.93 21.45 -5.81
C ASP A 6 6.01 20.44 -5.34
N VAL A 7 5.67 19.15 -5.37
CA VAL A 7 6.50 18.09 -4.79
C VAL A 7 7.64 17.71 -5.71
N SER A 8 8.87 17.78 -5.21
CA SER A 8 10.06 17.32 -5.91
C SER A 8 10.82 16.27 -5.10
N LYS A 9 11.46 15.34 -5.82
CA LYS A 9 12.40 14.38 -5.25
C LYS A 9 13.68 14.31 -6.06
N VAL A 10 14.76 14.75 -5.44
CA VAL A 10 16.14 14.62 -5.96
C VAL A 10 16.90 13.68 -5.05
N TYR A 11 17.55 12.67 -5.61
CA TYR A 11 18.41 11.74 -4.88
C TYR A 11 19.82 12.29 -4.69
N ALA A 12 20.58 11.79 -3.72
CA ALA A 12 21.90 12.28 -3.36
C ALA A 12 22.93 12.32 -4.52
N HIS A 13 22.74 11.46 -5.53
CA HIS A 13 23.56 11.45 -6.75
C HIS A 13 23.08 12.42 -7.84
N GLY A 14 22.18 13.34 -7.51
CA GLY A 14 21.68 14.41 -8.39
C GLY A 14 20.54 14.00 -9.33
N ALA A 15 20.11 12.74 -9.36
CA ALA A 15 19.00 12.32 -10.22
C ALA A 15 17.66 12.85 -9.68
N THR A 16 16.94 13.61 -10.49
CA THR A 16 15.59 14.07 -10.22
C THR A 16 14.61 12.97 -10.60
N ALA A 17 13.92 12.40 -9.62
CA ALA A 17 12.93 11.35 -9.83
C ALA A 17 11.51 11.90 -9.97
N VAL A 18 11.20 13.02 -9.31
CA VAL A 18 9.94 13.76 -9.42
C VAL A 18 10.30 15.24 -9.40
N ASP A 19 9.72 16.02 -10.32
CA ASP A 19 9.98 17.45 -10.47
C ASP A 19 8.66 18.22 -10.40
N ARG A 20 8.48 19.01 -9.35
CA ARG A 20 7.35 19.94 -9.10
C ARG A 20 5.98 19.34 -9.42
N LEU A 21 5.76 18.12 -8.94
CA LEU A 21 4.48 17.42 -9.12
C LEU A 21 3.40 18.13 -8.29
N THR A 22 2.37 18.64 -8.98
CA THR A 22 1.13 19.12 -8.38
C THR A 22 -0.01 18.27 -8.91
N LEU A 23 -0.69 17.55 -8.01
CA LEU A 23 -1.73 16.59 -8.37
C LEU A 23 -2.70 16.44 -7.22
N GLU A 24 -3.98 16.39 -7.54
CA GLU A 24 -5.04 15.99 -6.62
C GLU A 24 -5.64 14.65 -7.02
N VAL A 25 -5.75 13.73 -6.05
CA VAL A 25 -6.42 12.44 -6.18
C VAL A 25 -7.68 12.48 -5.33
N PRO A 26 -8.87 12.69 -5.92
CA PRO A 26 -10.12 12.82 -5.20
C PRO A 26 -10.50 11.52 -4.48
N ASN A 27 -11.25 11.64 -3.38
CA ASN A 27 -11.80 10.47 -2.69
C ASN A 27 -12.76 9.67 -3.58
N GLY A 28 -12.67 8.35 -3.50
CA GLY A 28 -13.53 7.44 -4.26
C GLY A 28 -13.17 7.30 -5.74
N MET A 29 -12.13 8.00 -6.21
CA MET A 29 -11.66 7.91 -7.59
C MET A 29 -10.45 6.99 -7.73
N LEU A 30 -10.36 6.30 -8.87
CA LEU A 30 -9.17 5.55 -9.26
C LEU A 30 -8.27 6.45 -10.11
N THR A 31 -7.07 6.73 -9.62
CA THR A 31 -6.05 7.48 -10.36
C THR A 31 -4.93 6.55 -10.78
N VAL A 32 -4.52 6.61 -12.04
CA VAL A 32 -3.47 5.76 -12.62
C VAL A 32 -2.31 6.60 -13.11
N PHE A 33 -1.09 6.31 -12.61
CA PHE A 33 0.13 6.88 -13.17
C PHE A 33 0.61 6.06 -14.36
N VAL A 34 0.65 6.65 -15.54
CA VAL A 34 1.12 6.03 -16.78
C VAL A 34 2.42 6.72 -17.23
N GLY A 35 3.36 5.94 -17.75
CA GLY A 35 4.62 6.46 -18.26
C GLY A 35 5.71 5.38 -18.34
N PRO A 36 6.85 5.68 -18.99
CA PRO A 36 7.95 4.74 -19.16
C PRO A 36 8.58 4.31 -17.82
N SER A 37 9.40 3.26 -17.85
CA SER A 37 10.17 2.86 -16.67
C SER A 37 11.12 4.00 -16.26
N GLY A 38 11.24 4.23 -14.95
CA GLY A 38 12.11 5.27 -14.40
C GLY A 38 11.49 6.68 -14.32
N CYS A 39 10.27 6.94 -14.85
CA CYS A 39 9.67 8.29 -14.81
C CYS A 39 9.09 8.71 -13.44
N GLY A 40 9.46 8.07 -12.34
CA GLY A 40 9.11 8.54 -10.99
C GLY A 40 7.81 7.99 -10.38
N LYS A 41 7.00 7.18 -11.09
CA LYS A 41 5.71 6.65 -10.57
C LYS A 41 5.84 5.97 -9.20
N THR A 42 6.78 5.05 -9.08
CA THR A 42 7.02 4.33 -7.82
C THR A 42 7.54 5.26 -6.72
N THR A 43 8.34 6.26 -7.08
CA THR A 43 8.82 7.27 -6.14
C THR A 43 7.65 8.12 -5.61
N ALA A 44 6.76 8.58 -6.49
CA ALA A 44 5.57 9.33 -6.10
C ALA A 44 4.69 8.51 -5.14
N LEU A 45 4.39 7.24 -5.46
CA LEU A 45 3.63 6.35 -4.57
C LEU A 45 4.32 6.12 -3.22
N ARG A 46 5.66 5.98 -3.20
CA ARG A 46 6.42 5.79 -1.95
C ARG A 46 6.51 7.05 -1.10
N MET A 47 6.33 8.22 -1.67
CA MET A 47 6.28 9.46 -0.90
C MET A 47 4.97 9.61 -0.13
N ILE A 48 3.83 9.12 -0.64
CA ILE A 48 2.53 9.16 0.05
C ILE A 48 2.61 8.48 1.42
N ASN A 49 3.26 7.32 1.51
CA ASN A 49 3.38 6.54 2.76
C ASN A 49 4.71 6.77 3.50
N ARG A 50 5.48 7.79 3.11
CA ARG A 50 6.78 8.15 3.69
C ARG A 50 7.79 7.01 3.73
N MET A 51 7.79 6.13 2.72
CA MET A 51 8.94 5.25 2.47
C MET A 51 10.10 6.02 1.84
N VAL A 52 9.79 7.15 1.19
CA VAL A 52 10.73 8.12 0.66
C VAL A 52 10.18 9.50 1.04
N ASP A 53 10.99 10.34 1.67
CA ASP A 53 10.59 11.72 1.94
C ASP A 53 10.86 12.59 0.70
N PRO A 54 9.98 13.55 0.38
CA PRO A 54 10.22 14.54 -0.68
C PRO A 54 11.44 15.41 -0.34
N THR A 55 12.05 16.00 -1.36
CA THR A 55 13.11 17.01 -1.20
C THR A 55 12.51 18.39 -0.96
N SER A 56 11.38 18.68 -1.62
CA SER A 56 10.59 19.90 -1.45
C SER A 56 9.12 19.64 -1.74
N GLY A 57 8.27 20.61 -1.41
CA GLY A 57 6.81 20.51 -1.55
C GLY A 57 6.14 19.75 -0.42
N THR A 58 4.82 19.64 -0.49
CA THR A 58 3.99 19.05 0.57
C THR A 58 3.08 17.97 0.01
N ILE A 59 2.93 16.88 0.77
CA ILE A 59 1.95 15.82 0.45
C ILE A 59 0.96 15.74 1.59
N THR A 60 -0.34 15.80 1.26
CA THR A 60 -1.40 15.62 2.26
C THR A 60 -2.24 14.38 1.94
N VAL A 61 -2.68 13.69 2.99
CA VAL A 61 -3.66 12.61 2.93
C VAL A 61 -4.83 13.00 3.84
N ASP A 62 -6.00 13.11 3.25
CA ASP A 62 -7.24 13.59 3.91
C ASP A 62 -7.02 14.91 4.67
N GLY A 63 -6.33 15.85 4.02
CA GLY A 63 -6.02 17.18 4.56
C GLY A 63 -4.89 17.22 5.59
N THR A 64 -4.32 16.07 5.95
CA THR A 64 -3.22 16.01 6.93
C THR A 64 -1.88 15.89 6.20
N ASP A 65 -0.94 16.78 6.47
CA ASP A 65 0.43 16.71 5.96
C ASP A 65 1.13 15.45 6.49
N VAL A 66 1.54 14.58 5.56
CA VAL A 66 2.18 13.30 5.91
C VAL A 66 3.49 13.48 6.67
N SER A 67 4.18 14.61 6.54
CA SER A 67 5.44 14.89 7.24
C SER A 67 5.24 15.11 8.74
N THR A 68 4.07 15.59 9.15
CA THR A 68 3.75 15.95 10.53
C THR A 68 3.28 14.77 11.40
N VAL A 69 2.89 13.66 10.77
CA VAL A 69 2.37 12.48 11.48
C VAL A 69 3.45 11.41 11.69
N ASN A 70 3.28 10.58 12.72
CA ASN A 70 4.14 9.42 12.90
C ASN A 70 4.03 8.46 11.70
N ALA A 71 5.17 8.11 11.07
CA ALA A 71 5.20 7.31 9.86
C ALA A 71 4.59 5.90 10.02
N VAL A 72 4.70 5.28 11.20
CA VAL A 72 4.08 3.98 11.48
C VAL A 72 2.56 4.12 11.50
N LYS A 73 2.06 5.16 12.19
CA LYS A 73 0.62 5.44 12.27
C LYS A 73 0.04 5.77 10.88
N LEU A 74 0.75 6.57 10.09
CA LEU A 74 0.37 6.87 8.70
C LEU A 74 0.24 5.58 7.86
N ARG A 75 1.27 4.72 7.89
CA ARG A 75 1.30 3.46 7.11
C ARG A 75 0.23 2.47 7.52
N LEU A 76 -0.15 2.43 8.79
CA LEU A 76 -1.27 1.61 9.25
C LEU A 76 -2.62 2.08 8.68
N GLY A 77 -2.73 3.36 8.30
CA GLY A 77 -3.93 3.92 7.65
C GLY A 77 -3.97 3.73 6.13
N ILE A 78 -2.86 3.33 5.50
CA ILE A 78 -2.75 3.23 4.04
C ILE A 78 -2.58 1.77 3.63
N GLY A 79 -3.53 1.23 2.87
CA GLY A 79 -3.36 -0.07 2.21
C GLY A 79 -2.33 0.03 1.09
N TYR A 80 -1.23 -0.72 1.18
CA TYR A 80 -0.16 -0.69 0.20
C TYR A 80 0.11 -2.06 -0.41
N VAL A 81 0.01 -2.15 -1.74
CA VAL A 81 0.30 -3.37 -2.51
C VAL A 81 1.58 -3.16 -3.30
N ILE A 82 2.58 -4.01 -3.06
CA ILE A 82 3.83 -3.99 -3.83
C ILE A 82 3.76 -4.92 -5.04
N GLN A 83 4.60 -4.67 -6.04
CA GLN A 83 4.59 -5.40 -7.31
C GLN A 83 4.66 -6.93 -7.17
N ASN A 84 5.41 -7.45 -6.21
CA ASN A 84 5.57 -8.89 -5.95
C ASN A 84 4.69 -9.39 -4.77
N ALA A 85 3.53 -8.78 -4.52
CA ALA A 85 2.62 -9.03 -3.42
C ALA A 85 3.27 -8.96 -2.00
N GLY A 86 4.54 -9.29 -1.84
CA GLY A 86 5.30 -9.22 -0.58
C GLY A 86 4.65 -10.00 0.56
N LEU A 87 4.14 -11.19 0.27
CA LEU A 87 3.54 -12.07 1.26
C LEU A 87 4.63 -12.67 2.14
N MET A 88 4.33 -12.87 3.43
CA MET A 88 5.19 -13.56 4.37
C MET A 88 5.14 -15.07 4.08
N PRO A 89 6.22 -15.69 3.58
CA PRO A 89 6.18 -17.07 3.06
C PRO A 89 5.94 -18.12 4.13
N HIS A 90 6.31 -17.81 5.37
CA HIS A 90 6.14 -18.69 6.54
C HIS A 90 4.75 -18.57 7.20
N GLN A 91 3.90 -17.66 6.73
CA GLN A 91 2.54 -17.44 7.22
C GLN A 91 1.52 -17.98 6.22
N ARG A 92 0.40 -18.47 6.74
CA ARG A 92 -0.75 -18.83 5.90
C ARG A 92 -1.37 -17.61 5.27
N VAL A 93 -2.11 -17.80 4.19
CA VAL A 93 -2.84 -16.73 3.49
C VAL A 93 -3.68 -15.90 4.45
N ILE A 94 -4.47 -16.54 5.29
CA ILE A 94 -5.34 -15.82 6.25
C ILE A 94 -4.54 -14.98 7.26
N ASP A 95 -3.34 -15.43 7.65
CA ASP A 95 -2.46 -14.68 8.55
C ASP A 95 -1.81 -13.49 7.85
N ASN A 96 -1.47 -13.64 6.57
CA ASN A 96 -1.01 -12.53 5.74
C ASN A 96 -2.10 -11.44 5.64
N VAL A 97 -3.35 -11.80 5.40
CA VAL A 97 -4.47 -10.85 5.34
C VAL A 97 -4.72 -10.20 6.71
N ALA A 98 -4.71 -10.99 7.79
CA ALA A 98 -4.96 -10.51 9.15
C ALA A 98 -3.83 -9.65 9.74
N THR A 99 -2.67 -9.52 9.06
CA THR A 99 -1.49 -8.84 9.61
C THR A 99 -1.78 -7.40 10.01
N VAL A 100 -2.38 -6.60 9.11
CA VAL A 100 -2.64 -5.17 9.37
C VAL A 100 -3.67 -4.98 10.48
N PRO A 101 -4.83 -5.65 10.48
CA PRO A 101 -5.78 -5.60 11.61
C PRO A 101 -5.14 -5.95 12.97
N VAL A 102 -4.29 -6.98 13.02
CA VAL A 102 -3.59 -7.37 14.25
C VAL A 102 -2.61 -6.27 14.69
N LEU A 103 -1.87 -5.66 13.79
CA LEU A 103 -0.99 -4.53 14.09
C LEU A 103 -1.76 -3.29 14.59
N LYS A 104 -3.03 -3.14 14.16
CA LYS A 104 -3.97 -2.13 14.67
C LYS A 104 -4.58 -2.49 16.04
N GLY A 105 -4.18 -3.63 16.63
CA GLY A 105 -4.64 -4.06 17.96
C GLY A 105 -5.86 -4.99 17.96
N GLN A 106 -6.34 -5.44 16.80
CA GLN A 106 -7.45 -6.41 16.78
C GLN A 106 -7.00 -7.79 17.26
N PRO A 107 -7.84 -8.52 18.02
CA PRO A 107 -7.58 -9.90 18.37
C PRO A 107 -7.41 -10.76 17.11
N ARG A 108 -6.36 -11.60 17.06
CA ARG A 108 -6.03 -12.43 15.88
C ARG A 108 -7.20 -13.26 15.37
N ARG A 109 -8.05 -13.76 16.27
CA ARG A 109 -9.24 -14.55 15.90
C ARG A 109 -10.26 -13.69 15.14
N ALA A 110 -10.51 -12.48 15.58
CA ALA A 110 -11.42 -11.52 14.93
C ALA A 110 -10.86 -11.07 13.56
N ALA A 111 -9.57 -10.70 13.50
CA ALA A 111 -8.88 -10.32 12.28
C ALA A 111 -8.92 -11.44 11.22
N ARG A 112 -8.69 -12.70 11.61
CA ARG A 112 -8.83 -13.85 10.71
C ARG A 112 -10.27 -14.04 10.23
N LYS A 113 -11.27 -13.88 11.11
CA LYS A 113 -12.69 -14.00 10.71
C LYS A 113 -13.03 -12.97 9.63
N ALA A 114 -12.71 -11.70 9.85
CA ALA A 114 -12.91 -10.66 8.85
C ALA A 114 -12.10 -10.92 7.57
N GLY A 115 -10.91 -11.49 7.68
CA GLY A 115 -10.05 -11.82 6.54
C GLY A 115 -10.68 -12.77 5.52
N TYR A 116 -11.57 -13.69 5.93
CA TYR A 116 -12.30 -14.55 4.99
C TYR A 116 -13.22 -13.73 4.07
N GLU A 117 -13.95 -12.77 4.61
CA GLU A 117 -14.83 -11.88 3.84
C GLU A 117 -14.03 -11.05 2.83
N VAL A 118 -12.83 -10.60 3.22
CA VAL A 118 -11.96 -9.84 2.33
C VAL A 118 -11.38 -10.72 1.22
N LEU A 119 -11.05 -12.00 1.50
CA LEU A 119 -10.63 -12.95 0.47
C LEU A 119 -11.72 -13.16 -0.59
N GLU A 120 -12.97 -13.34 -0.18
CA GLU A 120 -14.10 -13.46 -1.11
C GLU A 120 -14.28 -12.19 -1.97
N ARG A 121 -14.16 -10.99 -1.36
CA ARG A 121 -14.25 -9.71 -2.08
C ARG A 121 -13.22 -9.55 -3.18
N VAL A 122 -12.04 -10.16 -3.05
CA VAL A 122 -11.00 -10.15 -4.09
C VAL A 122 -11.11 -11.36 -5.05
N GLY A 123 -12.20 -12.13 -4.98
CA GLY A 123 -12.47 -13.26 -5.86
C GLY A 123 -11.60 -14.49 -5.60
N LEU A 124 -11.21 -14.72 -4.36
CA LEU A 124 -10.51 -15.93 -3.93
C LEU A 124 -11.44 -16.89 -3.18
N ASP A 125 -11.36 -18.21 -3.50
CA ASP A 125 -12.04 -19.24 -2.72
C ASP A 125 -11.51 -19.20 -1.28
N PRO A 126 -12.38 -19.15 -0.25
CA PRO A 126 -11.98 -19.20 1.15
C PRO A 126 -11.07 -20.39 1.52
N LYS A 127 -11.12 -21.49 0.77
CA LYS A 127 -10.23 -22.64 0.96
C LYS A 127 -8.74 -22.30 0.84
N VAL A 128 -8.38 -21.24 0.11
CA VAL A 128 -6.99 -20.79 0.00
C VAL A 128 -6.45 -20.22 1.33
N ALA A 129 -7.33 -19.83 2.26
CA ALA A 129 -6.97 -19.21 3.53
C ALA A 129 -5.97 -20.04 4.36
N THR A 130 -6.04 -21.37 4.26
CA THR A 130 -5.18 -22.31 4.99
C THR A 130 -3.86 -22.63 4.27
N ARG A 131 -3.72 -22.23 3.00
CA ARG A 131 -2.52 -22.45 2.18
C ARG A 131 -1.41 -21.48 2.56
N TYR A 132 -0.20 -21.81 2.14
CA TYR A 132 0.96 -20.92 2.18
C TYR A 132 1.16 -20.22 0.82
N PRO A 133 1.83 -19.05 0.76
CA PRO A 133 2.06 -18.32 -0.48
C PRO A 133 2.67 -19.19 -1.60
N ALA A 134 3.60 -20.09 -1.30
CA ALA A 134 4.21 -20.99 -2.27
C ALA A 134 3.23 -21.97 -2.95
N GLN A 135 2.05 -22.16 -2.39
CA GLN A 135 0.99 -23.02 -2.92
C GLN A 135 -0.02 -22.29 -3.81
N LEU A 136 0.23 -21.00 -4.07
CA LEU A 136 -0.63 -20.13 -4.84
C LEU A 136 0.02 -19.77 -6.18
N SER A 137 -0.80 -19.61 -7.20
CA SER A 137 -0.40 -18.97 -8.45
C SER A 137 0.00 -17.50 -8.23
N GLY A 138 0.79 -16.90 -9.14
CA GLY A 138 1.17 -15.49 -9.04
C GLY A 138 -0.02 -14.54 -8.96
N GLY A 139 -1.09 -14.82 -9.71
CA GLY A 139 -2.33 -14.03 -9.67
C GLY A 139 -3.08 -14.17 -8.33
N GLU A 140 -3.11 -15.36 -7.72
CA GLU A 140 -3.68 -15.54 -6.38
C GLU A 140 -2.85 -14.81 -5.33
N GLN A 141 -1.51 -14.86 -5.41
CA GLN A 141 -0.62 -14.11 -4.50
C GLN A 141 -0.89 -12.59 -4.59
N GLN A 142 -1.06 -12.06 -5.79
CA GLN A 142 -1.41 -10.64 -5.99
C GLN A 142 -2.75 -10.31 -5.32
N ARG A 143 -3.80 -11.12 -5.54
CA ARG A 143 -5.09 -10.91 -4.90
C ARG A 143 -5.02 -11.01 -3.36
N VAL A 144 -4.19 -11.90 -2.81
CA VAL A 144 -3.92 -11.93 -1.36
C VAL A 144 -3.24 -10.64 -0.89
N GLY A 145 -2.31 -10.09 -1.68
CA GLY A 145 -1.69 -8.79 -1.41
C GLY A 145 -2.71 -7.65 -1.38
N VAL A 146 -3.66 -7.65 -2.32
CA VAL A 146 -4.79 -6.70 -2.34
C VAL A 146 -5.70 -6.92 -1.13
N ALA A 147 -6.05 -8.16 -0.81
CA ALA A 147 -6.85 -8.49 0.39
C ALA A 147 -6.21 -7.97 1.68
N ARG A 148 -4.89 -8.13 1.84
CA ARG A 148 -4.14 -7.60 2.98
C ARG A 148 -4.22 -6.08 3.07
N ALA A 149 -4.23 -5.38 1.93
CA ALA A 149 -4.31 -3.93 1.89
C ALA A 149 -5.73 -3.40 2.17
N LEU A 150 -6.77 -4.21 1.93
CA LEU A 150 -8.18 -3.88 2.17
C LEU A 150 -8.66 -4.24 3.58
N ALA A 151 -7.92 -5.07 4.31
CA ALA A 151 -8.24 -5.49 5.67
C ALA A 151 -7.86 -4.41 6.68
#